data_f785f8a9244141c297b57338a6f2168f
#
_entry.id   f785f8a9244141c297b57338a6f2168f
#
_cell.length_a   1.000
_cell.length_b   1.000
_cell.length_c   1.000
_cell.angle_alpha   90.00
_cell.angle_beta   90.00
_cell.angle_gamma   90.00
#
_symmetry.space_group_name_H-M   'P 1'
#
loop_
_entity.id
_entity.type
_entity.pdbx_description
1 polymer ?
#
loop_
_entity_poly.entity_id
_entity_poly.type
_entity_poly.pdbx_seq_one_letter_code
_entity_poly.pdbx_strand_id
1 'polypeptide(L)'
;RRVYRRLATDLITSGTTRVCMFSSLHTDATLILMDELEKAGITGYVGKVNMDRNGAPGVLEETTEESMRETLRWLDACQDLRHIKPILTPRFTPSCTNELMAFLGKLAAERDLPVQSHLSENGAEMDWVRQLHPDCRQYWETYKKYGLWNDRTVMAHCVWSDERERQALKDAG
;
A
#
# COMPACT_ATOMS: atom_id res chain seq x y z
N ARG A 1 19.37 -5.88 -5.83
CA ARG A 1 19.55 -5.27 -7.14
C ARG A 1 19.45 -6.28 -8.30
N ARG A 2 20.21 -7.39 -8.31
CA ARG A 2 20.17 -8.42 -9.39
C ARG A 2 18.76 -8.97 -9.67
N VAL A 3 18.01 -9.31 -8.62
CA VAL A 3 16.63 -9.83 -8.73
C VAL A 3 15.70 -8.76 -9.34
N TYR A 4 15.73 -7.53 -8.84
CA TYR A 4 14.84 -6.47 -9.34
C TYR A 4 15.14 -6.04 -10.77
N ARG A 5 16.42 -6.06 -11.18
CA ARG A 5 16.79 -5.86 -12.58
C ARG A 5 16.21 -6.95 -13.47
N ARG A 6 16.28 -8.19 -13.04
CA ARG A 6 15.66 -9.32 -13.77
C ARG A 6 14.15 -9.15 -13.85
N LEU A 7 13.49 -8.80 -12.75
CA LEU A 7 12.06 -8.51 -12.73
C LEU A 7 11.69 -7.41 -13.73
N ALA A 8 12.41 -6.28 -13.73
CA ALA A 8 12.14 -5.19 -14.68
C ALA A 8 12.30 -5.64 -16.14
N THR A 9 13.32 -6.46 -16.46
CA THR A 9 13.49 -7.06 -17.77
C THR A 9 12.32 -7.99 -18.12
N ASP A 10 11.92 -8.87 -17.22
CA ASP A 10 10.84 -9.82 -17.45
C ASP A 10 9.50 -9.11 -17.67
N LEU A 11 9.22 -8.03 -16.93
CA LEU A 11 8.03 -7.19 -17.12
C LEU A 11 7.98 -6.59 -18.52
N ILE A 12 9.06 -5.96 -18.97
CA ILE A 12 9.10 -5.35 -20.33
C ILE A 12 8.97 -6.42 -21.40
N THR A 13 9.69 -7.53 -21.29
CA THR A 13 9.65 -8.60 -22.30
C THR A 13 8.29 -9.31 -22.37
N SER A 14 7.51 -9.26 -21.27
CA SER A 14 6.11 -9.73 -21.25
C SER A 14 5.10 -8.69 -21.75
N GLY A 15 5.54 -7.49 -22.15
CA GLY A 15 4.68 -6.41 -22.62
C GLY A 15 4.10 -5.52 -21.52
N THR A 16 4.55 -5.67 -20.26
CA THR A 16 4.11 -4.83 -19.15
C THR A 16 4.86 -3.49 -19.16
N THR A 17 4.14 -2.41 -19.38
CA THR A 17 4.69 -1.04 -19.44
C THR A 17 4.28 -0.18 -18.26
N ARG A 18 3.28 -0.60 -17.49
CA ARG A 18 2.75 0.13 -16.34
C ARG A 18 2.49 -0.81 -15.16
N VAL A 19 2.82 -0.36 -13.96
CA VAL A 19 2.70 -1.15 -12.73
C VAL A 19 2.03 -0.35 -11.61
N CYS A 20 1.36 -1.06 -10.70
CA CYS A 20 0.99 -0.59 -9.37
C CYS A 20 1.39 -1.71 -8.39
N MET A 21 2.52 -1.53 -7.70
CA MET A 21 3.19 -2.64 -7.01
C MET A 21 3.27 -2.44 -5.50
N PHE A 22 2.94 -3.49 -4.78
CA PHE A 22 3.35 -3.68 -3.39
C PHE A 22 4.81 -4.18 -3.39
N SER A 23 5.72 -3.45 -2.75
CA SER A 23 7.10 -3.88 -2.59
C SER A 23 7.26 -4.69 -1.29
N SER A 24 8.15 -4.28 -0.42
CA SER A 24 8.35 -4.86 0.90
C SER A 24 8.34 -3.76 1.96
N LEU A 25 8.40 -4.15 3.25
CA LEU A 25 8.54 -3.18 4.33
C LEU A 25 9.93 -2.49 4.34
N HIS A 26 10.93 -3.10 3.68
CA HIS A 26 12.31 -2.59 3.68
C HIS A 26 12.48 -1.42 2.70
N THR A 27 12.75 -0.24 3.23
CA THR A 27 12.93 1.01 2.46
C THR A 27 13.98 0.88 1.37
N ASP A 28 15.18 0.38 1.69
CA ASP A 28 16.28 0.29 0.72
C ASP A 28 15.99 -0.70 -0.40
N ALA A 29 15.31 -1.81 -0.09
CA ALA A 29 14.87 -2.77 -1.09
C ALA A 29 13.85 -2.15 -2.04
N THR A 30 12.88 -1.39 -1.51
CA THR A 30 11.88 -0.67 -2.30
C THR A 30 12.51 0.38 -3.20
N LEU A 31 13.46 1.16 -2.70
CA LEU A 31 14.20 2.14 -3.50
C LEU A 31 15.01 1.48 -4.63
N ILE A 32 15.64 0.32 -4.38
CA ILE A 32 16.33 -0.44 -5.42
C ILE A 32 15.35 -0.94 -6.49
N LEU A 33 14.15 -1.39 -6.09
CA LEU A 33 13.11 -1.80 -7.04
C LEU A 33 12.69 -0.62 -7.91
N MET A 34 12.38 0.53 -7.31
CA MET A 34 11.96 1.74 -8.02
C MET A 34 13.04 2.21 -9.00
N ASP A 35 14.31 2.22 -8.60
CA ASP A 35 15.45 2.57 -9.46
C ASP A 35 15.60 1.64 -10.68
N GLU A 36 15.44 0.32 -10.51
CA GLU A 36 15.54 -0.62 -11.63
C GLU A 36 14.31 -0.52 -12.58
N LEU A 37 13.12 -0.24 -12.07
CA LEU A 37 11.92 0.02 -12.89
C LEU A 37 12.04 1.35 -13.65
N GLU A 38 12.50 2.42 -12.98
CA GLU A 38 12.75 3.74 -13.59
C GLU A 38 13.73 3.62 -14.75
N LYS A 39 14.88 2.95 -14.57
CA LYS A 39 15.89 2.70 -15.60
C LYS A 39 15.38 1.89 -16.78
N ALA A 40 14.42 1.00 -16.52
CA ALA A 40 13.79 0.19 -17.55
C ALA A 40 12.70 0.95 -18.33
N GLY A 41 12.34 2.18 -17.93
CA GLY A 41 11.29 2.99 -18.56
C GLY A 41 9.86 2.52 -18.26
N ILE A 42 9.68 1.70 -17.21
CA ILE A 42 8.35 1.31 -16.73
C ILE A 42 7.75 2.49 -15.98
N THR A 43 6.45 2.74 -16.19
CA THR A 43 5.71 3.81 -15.51
C THR A 43 4.78 3.24 -14.45
N GLY A 44 4.41 4.06 -13.46
CA GLY A 44 3.38 3.69 -12.49
C GLY A 44 3.76 3.96 -11.04
N TYR A 45 3.24 3.13 -10.16
CA TYR A 45 3.36 3.31 -8.71
C TYR A 45 4.03 2.11 -8.05
N VAL A 46 4.88 2.40 -7.07
CA VAL A 46 5.48 1.39 -6.17
C VAL A 46 5.35 1.89 -4.75
N GLY A 47 4.92 1.03 -3.85
CA GLY A 47 4.74 1.36 -2.45
C GLY A 47 5.65 0.56 -1.51
N LYS A 48 6.29 1.28 -0.56
CA LYS A 48 6.85 0.66 0.64
C LYS A 48 5.68 0.14 1.47
N VAL A 49 5.71 -1.15 1.79
CA VAL A 49 4.66 -1.76 2.62
C VAL A 49 4.80 -1.28 4.07
N ASN A 50 3.69 -0.85 4.65
CA ASN A 50 3.58 -0.51 6.06
C ASN A 50 2.87 -1.63 6.80
N MET A 51 3.51 -2.16 7.85
CA MET A 51 2.94 -3.17 8.72
C MET A 51 3.66 -3.19 10.07
N ASP A 52 2.93 -2.87 11.13
CA ASP A 52 3.43 -2.69 12.50
C ASP A 52 2.72 -3.58 13.53
N ARG A 53 1.94 -4.56 13.06
CA ARG A 53 1.34 -5.61 13.90
C ARG A 53 1.01 -6.86 13.10
N ASN A 54 0.84 -7.97 13.82
CA ASN A 54 0.41 -9.27 13.28
C ASN A 54 1.29 -9.80 12.16
N GLY A 55 2.53 -9.34 12.07
CA GLY A 55 3.56 -9.88 11.21
C GLY A 55 4.42 -10.92 11.91
N ALA A 56 5.51 -11.36 11.28
CA ALA A 56 6.54 -12.17 11.93
C ALA A 56 7.51 -11.23 12.67
N PRO A 57 7.52 -11.21 14.00
CA PRO A 57 8.32 -10.28 14.77
C PRO A 57 9.80 -10.30 14.37
N GLY A 58 10.38 -9.11 14.17
CA GLY A 58 11.79 -8.95 13.77
C GLY A 58 12.13 -9.36 12.33
N VAL A 59 11.15 -9.81 11.55
CA VAL A 59 11.34 -10.23 10.16
C VAL A 59 10.37 -9.53 9.21
N LEU A 60 9.08 -9.52 9.54
CA LEU A 60 8.00 -8.95 8.73
C LEU A 60 7.14 -7.99 9.54
N GLU A 61 7.74 -7.24 10.44
CA GLU A 61 7.06 -6.25 11.28
C GLU A 61 8.04 -5.14 11.66
N GLU A 62 7.62 -3.91 11.54
CA GLU A 62 8.31 -2.72 12.07
C GLU A 62 7.58 -2.27 13.33
N THR A 63 8.22 -1.48 14.19
CA THR A 63 7.43 -0.70 15.17
C THR A 63 6.67 0.41 14.45
N THR A 64 5.63 0.97 15.09
CA THR A 64 4.86 2.08 14.51
C THR A 64 5.78 3.26 14.18
N GLU A 65 6.67 3.63 15.10
CA GLU A 65 7.62 4.74 14.91
C GLU A 65 8.63 4.46 13.78
N GLU A 66 9.10 3.22 13.66
CA GLU A 66 9.98 2.81 12.56
C GLU A 66 9.27 2.90 11.23
N SER A 67 8.04 2.40 11.13
CA SER A 67 7.25 2.45 9.91
C SER A 67 6.99 3.89 9.47
N MET A 68 6.65 4.79 10.40
CA MET A 68 6.46 6.23 10.14
C MET A 68 7.75 6.88 9.65
N ARG A 69 8.86 6.71 10.38
CA ARG A 69 10.17 7.28 10.03
C ARG A 69 10.65 6.80 8.66
N GLU A 70 10.59 5.50 8.43
CA GLU A 70 11.04 4.89 7.19
C GLU A 70 10.15 5.26 6.00
N THR A 71 8.86 5.51 6.21
CA THR A 71 7.97 6.03 5.17
C THR A 71 8.37 7.44 4.76
N LEU A 72 8.68 8.33 5.70
CA LEU A 72 9.16 9.68 5.38
C LEU A 72 10.50 9.64 4.64
N ARG A 73 11.46 8.84 5.12
CA ARG A 73 12.77 8.64 4.46
C ARG A 73 12.61 8.14 3.02
N TRP A 74 11.71 7.18 2.83
CA TRP A 74 11.43 6.64 1.50
C TRP A 74 10.84 7.68 0.56
N LEU A 75 9.84 8.44 1.00
CA LEU A 75 9.21 9.49 0.20
C LEU A 75 10.21 10.58 -0.19
N ASP A 76 11.08 10.99 0.73
CA ASP A 76 12.10 12.00 0.45
C ASP A 76 13.12 11.50 -0.59
N ALA A 77 13.43 10.20 -0.58
CA ALA A 77 14.34 9.59 -1.55
C ALA A 77 13.71 9.34 -2.94
N CYS A 78 12.37 9.45 -3.07
CA CYS A 78 11.67 9.25 -4.34
C CYS A 78 11.51 10.51 -5.19
N GLN A 79 11.89 11.69 -4.70
CA GLN A 79 11.56 12.98 -5.31
C GLN A 79 12.07 13.14 -6.75
N ASP A 80 13.22 12.55 -7.08
CA ASP A 80 13.85 12.67 -8.38
C ASP A 80 13.36 11.64 -9.42
N LEU A 81 12.52 10.68 -9.03
CA LEU A 81 11.97 9.67 -9.93
C LEU A 81 10.90 10.29 -10.85
N ARG A 82 11.00 10.00 -12.16
CA ARG A 82 10.11 10.59 -13.18
C ARG A 82 8.95 9.69 -13.57
N HIS A 83 9.22 8.41 -13.77
CA HIS A 83 8.27 7.41 -14.29
C HIS A 83 7.61 6.60 -13.20
N ILE A 84 8.37 6.25 -12.16
CA ILE A 84 7.88 5.52 -10.99
C ILE A 84 7.60 6.51 -9.86
N LYS A 85 6.38 6.49 -9.36
CA LYS A 85 5.91 7.38 -8.29
C LYS A 85 5.62 6.59 -7.02
N PRO A 86 5.77 7.22 -5.85
CA PRO A 86 5.37 6.59 -4.58
C PRO A 86 3.85 6.49 -4.46
N ILE A 87 3.40 5.39 -3.82
CA ILE A 87 2.03 5.17 -3.38
C ILE A 87 2.04 4.65 -1.95
N LEU A 88 1.32 5.29 -1.04
CA LEU A 88 1.26 4.83 0.34
C LEU A 88 0.61 3.45 0.42
N THR A 89 1.24 2.55 1.15
CA THR A 89 0.86 1.13 1.10
C THR A 89 0.71 0.55 2.50
N PRO A 90 -0.33 0.93 3.28
CA PRO A 90 -0.75 0.08 4.38
C PRO A 90 -1.07 -1.30 3.81
N ARG A 91 -0.40 -2.36 4.28
CA ARG A 91 -0.55 -3.69 3.68
C ARG A 91 -2.02 -4.10 3.64
N PHE A 92 -2.67 -4.09 4.78
CA PHE A 92 -4.11 -4.24 4.97
C PHE A 92 -4.45 -3.94 6.44
N THR A 93 -5.69 -3.68 6.75
CA THR A 93 -6.13 -3.25 8.09
C THR A 93 -5.60 -4.15 9.23
N PRO A 94 -5.62 -5.50 9.16
CA PRO A 94 -5.12 -6.33 10.24
C PRO A 94 -3.62 -6.19 10.52
N SER A 95 -2.81 -5.74 9.59
CA SER A 95 -1.37 -5.58 9.78
C SER A 95 -0.94 -4.16 10.16
N CYS A 96 -1.88 -3.23 10.29
CA CYS A 96 -1.59 -1.85 10.64
C CYS A 96 -2.33 -1.46 11.93
N THR A 97 -1.63 -0.81 12.86
CA THR A 97 -2.27 -0.21 14.03
C THR A 97 -3.12 1.00 13.62
N ASN A 98 -4.07 1.36 14.47
CA ASN A 98 -4.88 2.57 14.27
C ASN A 98 -4.00 3.83 14.16
N GLU A 99 -2.91 3.88 14.92
CA GLU A 99 -1.96 4.99 14.92
C GLU A 99 -1.23 5.10 13.57
N LEU A 100 -0.72 3.99 13.04
CA LEU A 100 -0.08 3.97 11.72
C LEU A 100 -1.07 4.33 10.61
N MET A 101 -2.30 3.82 10.65
CA MET A 101 -3.35 4.16 9.67
C MET A 101 -3.67 5.66 9.70
N ALA A 102 -3.79 6.27 10.89
CA ALA A 102 -4.05 7.69 11.05
C ALA A 102 -2.88 8.54 10.51
N PHE A 103 -1.65 8.16 10.79
CA PHE A 103 -0.46 8.80 10.24
C PHE A 103 -0.44 8.76 8.71
N LEU A 104 -0.67 7.59 8.11
CA LEU A 104 -0.66 7.43 6.66
C LEU A 104 -1.77 8.24 5.99
N GLY A 105 -2.97 8.29 6.58
CA GLY A 105 -4.07 9.10 6.05
C GLY A 105 -3.77 10.60 6.10
N LYS A 106 -3.20 11.08 7.20
CA LYS A 106 -2.74 12.47 7.30
C LYS A 106 -1.67 12.78 6.24
N LEU A 107 -0.69 11.90 6.10
CA LEU A 107 0.40 12.04 5.13
C LEU A 107 -0.12 12.02 3.67
N ALA A 108 -1.11 11.17 3.36
CA ALA A 108 -1.78 11.13 2.06
C ALA A 108 -2.40 12.49 1.72
N ALA A 109 -3.12 13.08 2.66
CA ALA A 109 -3.75 14.39 2.47
C ALA A 109 -2.73 15.53 2.37
N GLU A 110 -1.71 15.56 3.24
CA GLU A 110 -0.71 16.63 3.28
C GLU A 110 0.21 16.67 2.05
N ARG A 111 0.54 15.50 1.51
CA ARG A 111 1.47 15.38 0.37
C ARG A 111 0.78 15.01 -0.95
N ASP A 112 -0.54 15.01 -0.97
CA ASP A 112 -1.37 14.63 -2.13
C ASP A 112 -0.97 13.28 -2.73
N LEU A 113 -0.79 12.25 -1.89
CA LEU A 113 -0.31 10.94 -2.28
C LEU A 113 -1.46 9.95 -2.52
N PRO A 114 -1.36 9.10 -3.56
CA PRO A 114 -2.29 7.99 -3.72
C PRO A 114 -2.03 6.90 -2.68
N VAL A 115 -3.04 6.06 -2.48
CA VAL A 115 -3.02 4.96 -1.51
C VAL A 115 -3.32 3.65 -2.22
N GLN A 116 -2.67 2.55 -1.83
CA GLN A 116 -3.09 1.20 -2.19
C GLN A 116 -3.14 0.31 -0.96
N SER A 117 -4.05 -0.65 -0.97
CA SER A 117 -4.17 -1.64 0.09
C SER A 117 -4.88 -2.90 -0.42
N HIS A 118 -5.15 -3.86 0.49
CA HIS A 118 -5.94 -5.05 0.21
C HIS A 118 -7.34 -4.89 0.80
N LEU A 119 -8.34 -5.45 0.14
CA LEU A 119 -9.73 -5.34 0.56
C LEU A 119 -10.49 -6.62 0.23
N SER A 120 -11.17 -7.17 1.23
CA SER A 120 -12.15 -8.26 1.09
C SER A 120 -11.65 -9.44 0.24
N GLU A 121 -10.41 -9.88 0.50
CA GLU A 121 -9.77 -10.97 -0.25
C GLU A 121 -10.38 -12.33 0.07
N ASN A 122 -10.62 -12.60 1.36
CA ASN A 122 -11.21 -13.85 1.81
C ASN A 122 -12.04 -13.70 3.09
N GLY A 123 -12.89 -14.71 3.38
CA GLY A 123 -13.81 -14.67 4.51
C GLY A 123 -13.13 -14.59 5.88
N ALA A 124 -12.01 -15.30 6.07
CA ALA A 124 -11.26 -15.28 7.33
C ALA A 124 -10.66 -13.90 7.62
N GLU A 125 -10.16 -13.22 6.59
CA GLU A 125 -9.69 -11.83 6.69
C GLU A 125 -10.82 -10.89 7.11
N MET A 126 -11.99 -11.01 6.48
CA MET A 126 -13.14 -10.18 6.82
C MET A 126 -13.60 -10.38 8.28
N ASP A 127 -13.60 -11.63 8.77
CA ASP A 127 -13.92 -11.93 10.16
C ASP A 127 -12.87 -11.37 11.12
N TRP A 128 -11.61 -11.41 10.75
CA TRP A 128 -10.50 -10.82 11.52
C TRP A 128 -10.62 -9.30 11.61
N VAL A 129 -10.94 -8.63 10.49
CA VAL A 129 -11.19 -7.18 10.48
C VAL A 129 -12.34 -6.80 11.41
N ARG A 130 -13.46 -7.54 11.39
CA ARG A 130 -14.60 -7.31 12.31
C ARG A 130 -14.21 -7.42 13.77
N GLN A 131 -13.32 -8.38 14.11
CA GLN A 131 -12.83 -8.54 15.48
C GLN A 131 -11.93 -7.38 15.92
N LEU A 132 -11.07 -6.88 15.03
CA LEU A 132 -10.14 -5.79 15.30
C LEU A 132 -10.81 -4.40 15.29
N HIS A 133 -11.90 -4.25 14.53
CA HIS A 133 -12.61 -2.99 14.33
C HIS A 133 -14.13 -3.17 14.53
N PRO A 134 -14.58 -3.46 15.77
CA PRO A 134 -16.00 -3.71 16.05
C PRO A 134 -16.88 -2.46 15.89
N ASP A 135 -16.26 -1.29 15.79
CA ASP A 135 -16.90 0.00 15.51
C ASP A 135 -17.17 0.24 14.01
N CYS A 136 -16.59 -0.57 13.12
CA CYS A 136 -16.84 -0.53 11.68
C CYS A 136 -17.81 -1.65 11.26
N ARG A 137 -18.83 -1.30 10.48
CA ARG A 137 -19.82 -2.27 9.97
C ARG A 137 -19.32 -3.00 8.72
N GLN A 138 -18.49 -2.34 7.92
CA GLN A 138 -17.93 -2.83 6.68
C GLN A 138 -16.39 -2.70 6.70
N TYR A 139 -15.71 -3.55 5.95
CA TYR A 139 -14.24 -3.54 5.90
C TYR A 139 -13.70 -2.18 5.42
N TRP A 140 -14.22 -1.65 4.32
CA TRP A 140 -13.77 -0.38 3.73
C TRP A 140 -13.89 0.83 4.70
N GLU A 141 -14.81 0.76 5.68
CA GLU A 141 -14.98 1.83 6.69
C GLU A 141 -13.72 2.00 7.54
N THR A 142 -12.92 0.95 7.71
CA THR A 142 -11.64 1.01 8.43
C THR A 142 -10.64 1.93 7.73
N TYR A 143 -10.62 1.94 6.40
CA TYR A 143 -9.81 2.87 5.60
C TYR A 143 -10.40 4.27 5.59
N LYS A 144 -11.71 4.39 5.41
CA LYS A 144 -12.42 5.67 5.41
C LYS A 144 -12.22 6.45 6.71
N LYS A 145 -12.27 5.76 7.84
CA LYS A 145 -12.04 6.33 9.18
C LYS A 145 -10.74 7.13 9.29
N TYR A 146 -9.71 6.74 8.56
CA TYR A 146 -8.39 7.36 8.59
C TYR A 146 -8.05 8.18 7.34
N GLY A 147 -9.02 8.45 6.46
CA GLY A 147 -8.78 9.23 5.24
C GLY A 147 -8.03 8.49 4.13
N LEU A 148 -7.96 7.16 4.22
CA LEU A 148 -7.30 6.27 3.24
C LEU A 148 -8.27 5.73 2.18
N TRP A 149 -9.47 6.27 2.09
CA TRP A 149 -10.53 5.89 1.16
C TRP A 149 -11.02 7.13 0.41
N ASN A 150 -10.55 7.30 -0.81
CA ASN A 150 -10.86 8.44 -1.68
C ASN A 150 -10.65 8.07 -3.16
N ASP A 151 -10.86 8.99 -4.07
CA ASP A 151 -10.69 8.86 -5.52
C ASP A 151 -9.27 8.50 -6.01
N ARG A 152 -8.30 8.51 -5.10
CA ARG A 152 -6.89 8.15 -5.38
C ARG A 152 -6.49 6.86 -4.68
N THR A 153 -7.45 6.06 -4.27
CA THR A 153 -7.21 4.79 -3.57
C THR A 153 -7.41 3.61 -4.52
N VAL A 154 -6.44 2.71 -4.56
CA VAL A 154 -6.50 1.44 -5.31
C VAL A 154 -6.60 0.28 -4.32
N MET A 155 -7.64 -0.53 -4.43
CA MET A 155 -7.84 -1.69 -3.59
C MET A 155 -7.60 -2.99 -4.37
N ALA A 156 -6.71 -3.82 -3.85
CA ALA A 156 -6.45 -5.14 -4.40
C ALA A 156 -7.51 -6.15 -3.93
N HIS A 157 -7.77 -7.14 -4.79
CA HIS A 157 -8.67 -8.28 -4.62
C HIS A 157 -10.15 -7.95 -4.75
N CYS A 158 -10.83 -7.39 -3.74
CA CYS A 158 -12.28 -7.12 -3.73
C CYS A 158 -13.15 -8.37 -4.05
N VAL A 159 -12.66 -9.58 -3.72
CA VAL A 159 -13.30 -10.86 -4.10
C VAL A 159 -14.62 -11.06 -3.39
N TRP A 160 -14.69 -10.68 -2.11
CA TRP A 160 -15.86 -10.82 -1.25
C TRP A 160 -16.61 -9.51 -1.05
N SER A 161 -16.41 -8.54 -1.96
CA SER A 161 -17.13 -7.25 -1.93
C SER A 161 -18.63 -7.46 -2.13
N ASP A 162 -19.42 -7.03 -1.17
CA ASP A 162 -20.87 -6.96 -1.28
C ASP A 162 -21.35 -5.72 -2.06
N GLU A 163 -22.66 -5.57 -2.22
CA GLU A 163 -23.23 -4.43 -2.95
C GLU A 163 -22.91 -3.08 -2.28
N ARG A 164 -22.84 -3.04 -0.94
CA ARG A 164 -22.54 -1.82 -0.19
C ARG A 164 -21.10 -1.39 -0.40
N GLU A 165 -20.16 -2.34 -0.38
CA GLU A 165 -18.75 -2.07 -0.63
C GLU A 165 -18.52 -1.64 -2.09
N ARG A 166 -19.18 -2.30 -3.07
CA ARG A 166 -19.14 -1.87 -4.47
C ARG A 166 -19.72 -0.46 -4.68
N GLN A 167 -20.80 -0.12 -3.99
CA GLN A 167 -21.35 1.23 -4.03
C GLN A 167 -20.39 2.23 -3.39
N ALA A 168 -19.75 1.89 -2.27
CA ALA A 168 -18.77 2.75 -1.62
C ALA A 168 -17.52 2.98 -2.50
N LEU A 169 -17.06 1.97 -3.25
CA LEU A 169 -15.99 2.12 -4.25
C LEU A 169 -16.40 3.11 -5.34
N LYS A 170 -17.61 2.95 -5.88
CA LYS A 170 -18.15 3.85 -6.90
C LYS A 170 -18.31 5.30 -6.41
N ASP A 171 -18.74 5.47 -5.16
CA ASP A 171 -18.96 6.81 -4.57
C ASP A 171 -17.65 7.51 -4.22
N ALA A 172 -16.58 6.77 -4.04
CA ALA A 172 -15.25 7.31 -3.77
C ALA A 172 -14.54 7.81 -5.04
N GLY A 173 -14.96 7.37 -6.24
CA GLY A 173 -14.36 7.69 -7.54
C GLY A 173 -13.66 6.48 -8.11
#